data_8cb8f6ca7e5e54d1ed0d7aa97951861b
#
_entry.id   8cb8f6ca7e5e54d1ed0d7aa97951861b
#
_cell.length_a   1.000
_cell.length_b   1.000
_cell.length_c   1.000
_cell.angle_alpha   90.00
_cell.angle_beta   90.00
_cell.angle_gamma   90.00
#
_symmetry.space_group_name_H-M   'P 1'
#
loop_
_entity.id
_entity.type
_entity.pdbx_description
1 polymer ?
#
loop_
_entity_poly.entity_id
_entity_poly.type
_entity_poly.pdbx_seq_one_letter_code
_entity_poly.pdbx_strand_id
1 'polypeptide(L)'
;MSSTKPILVVKFGTASITLATGEPDEGIISEIARQVAGLYAQYRVIIVSSGAVGAGKSHIVDYKGTLTQRKAAAAVGNPLLVGLYARYFQPHGISIAQSLCERQHFANRNQFLQLKSTFEELWTSGIIPIVNENDVVSDRELKFSDNDELATLIATGFGAEVLMLCTSVGGLLDDTGRIVPKVRTVDEVFKWVRTDKSALGLGGMTSKLTFTKLATRMGIRVIIFGMNEPDGLVRALKQEIGTEFQPQASTLSARNRWLGSGGLVAGQLFVDAGAERALQKRKSLLAVGILTVQGEFEAGELVEIFNPEREMVAVARARADSSGIVANLKTLNFEVANASDIVLF
;
A
#
# COMPACT_ATOMS: atom_id res chain seq x y z
N MET A 1 -3.95 29.18 -12.80
CA MET A 1 -4.19 28.14 -11.78
C MET A 1 -2.90 27.36 -11.64
N SER A 2 -2.21 27.47 -10.50
CA SER A 2 -1.02 26.66 -10.25
C SER A 2 -1.45 25.21 -10.18
N SER A 3 -1.04 24.40 -11.15
CA SER A 3 -1.27 22.95 -11.12
C SER A 3 -0.56 22.41 -9.89
N THR A 4 -1.31 21.78 -8.99
CA THR A 4 -0.70 21.14 -7.82
C THR A 4 0.23 20.04 -8.29
N LYS A 5 1.47 20.00 -7.78
CA LYS A 5 2.45 18.96 -8.13
C LYS A 5 1.84 17.56 -7.93
N PRO A 6 2.10 16.61 -8.83
CA PRO A 6 1.64 15.22 -8.65
C PRO A 6 2.27 14.58 -7.41
N ILE A 7 1.59 13.57 -6.86
CA ILE A 7 2.08 12.83 -5.70
C ILE A 7 2.91 11.63 -6.17
N LEU A 8 4.10 11.49 -5.62
CA LEU A 8 5.00 10.36 -5.77
C LEU A 8 5.12 9.63 -4.43
N VAL A 9 4.74 8.38 -4.38
CA VAL A 9 4.96 7.50 -3.21
C VAL A 9 6.12 6.57 -3.51
N VAL A 10 7.15 6.57 -2.65
CA VAL A 10 8.30 5.68 -2.80
C VAL A 10 8.43 4.81 -1.55
N LYS A 11 8.40 3.50 -1.74
CA LYS A 11 8.56 2.55 -0.64
C LYS A 11 9.93 1.88 -0.67
N PHE A 12 10.60 1.88 0.46
CA PHE A 12 11.85 1.17 0.71
C PHE A 12 11.65 0.04 1.72
N GLY A 13 11.91 -1.19 1.29
CA GLY A 13 11.86 -2.37 2.14
C GLY A 13 13.10 -2.51 3.02
N THR A 14 13.02 -3.29 4.10
CA THR A 14 14.13 -3.51 5.03
C THR A 14 15.41 -3.94 4.28
N ALA A 15 15.33 -4.94 3.41
CA ALA A 15 16.48 -5.43 2.66
C ALA A 15 17.11 -4.39 1.69
N SER A 16 16.40 -3.29 1.39
CA SER A 16 16.88 -2.24 0.49
C SER A 16 17.60 -1.10 1.21
N ILE A 17 17.43 -0.99 2.54
CA ILE A 17 17.97 0.12 3.34
C ILE A 17 18.75 -0.33 4.58
N THR A 18 19.02 -1.64 4.70
CA THR A 18 19.81 -2.17 5.81
C THR A 18 20.99 -2.99 5.30
N LEU A 19 22.06 -2.96 6.07
CA LEU A 19 23.20 -3.84 5.92
C LEU A 19 22.81 -5.30 6.23
N ALA A 20 23.69 -6.24 5.94
CA ALA A 20 23.50 -7.66 6.30
C ALA A 20 23.34 -7.86 7.82
N THR A 21 23.89 -6.97 8.63
CA THR A 21 23.71 -6.91 10.11
C THR A 21 22.26 -6.56 10.49
N GLY A 22 21.50 -5.98 9.57
CA GLY A 22 20.15 -5.44 9.77
C GLY A 22 20.14 -3.99 10.29
N GLU A 23 21.29 -3.38 10.49
CA GLU A 23 21.41 -1.95 10.80
C GLU A 23 21.11 -1.10 9.57
N PRO A 24 20.63 0.14 9.72
CA PRO A 24 20.43 1.04 8.58
C PRO A 24 21.71 1.25 7.78
N ASP A 25 21.61 1.18 6.47
CA ASP A 25 22.69 1.53 5.54
C ASP A 25 22.66 3.04 5.29
N GLU A 26 23.55 3.77 5.98
CA GLU A 26 23.63 5.22 5.87
C GLU A 26 23.96 5.69 4.45
N GLY A 27 24.75 4.93 3.70
CA GLY A 27 25.08 5.22 2.31
C GLY A 27 23.85 5.23 1.42
N ILE A 28 23.01 4.19 1.54
CA ILE A 28 21.75 4.09 0.80
C ILE A 28 20.76 5.18 1.25
N ILE A 29 20.64 5.47 2.55
CA ILE A 29 19.74 6.53 3.04
C ILE A 29 20.19 7.91 2.52
N SER A 30 21.51 8.16 2.49
CA SER A 30 22.08 9.38 1.89
C SER A 30 21.74 9.50 0.41
N GLU A 31 21.88 8.40 -0.33
CA GLU A 31 21.57 8.38 -1.76
C GLU A 31 20.06 8.54 -2.04
N ILE A 32 19.20 7.97 -1.21
CA ILE A 32 17.75 8.20 -1.25
C ILE A 32 17.47 9.70 -1.06
N ALA A 33 18.06 10.31 -0.02
CA ALA A 33 17.85 11.74 0.25
C ALA A 33 18.28 12.62 -0.92
N ARG A 34 19.45 12.35 -1.51
CA ARG A 34 19.98 13.07 -2.67
C ARG A 34 19.04 12.99 -3.89
N GLN A 35 18.58 11.77 -4.22
CA GLN A 35 17.71 11.54 -5.38
C GLN A 35 16.31 12.13 -5.16
N VAL A 36 15.72 11.94 -3.98
CA VAL A 36 14.41 12.52 -3.65
C VAL A 36 14.47 14.06 -3.65
N ALA A 37 15.55 14.64 -3.15
CA ALA A 37 15.75 16.10 -3.21
C ALA A 37 15.73 16.62 -4.64
N GLY A 38 16.31 15.89 -5.60
CA GLY A 38 16.26 16.23 -7.03
C GLY A 38 14.86 16.18 -7.63
N LEU A 39 13.94 15.39 -7.05
CA LEU A 39 12.55 15.25 -7.51
C LEU A 39 11.58 16.20 -6.79
N TYR A 40 12.00 16.80 -5.69
CA TYR A 40 11.15 17.60 -4.80
C TYR A 40 10.50 18.82 -5.50
N ALA A 41 11.19 19.40 -6.50
CA ALA A 41 10.63 20.50 -7.28
C ALA A 41 9.45 20.06 -8.18
N GLN A 42 9.39 18.78 -8.57
CA GLN A 42 8.43 18.24 -9.52
C GLN A 42 7.28 17.49 -8.84
N TYR A 43 7.51 16.89 -7.66
CA TYR A 43 6.56 16.02 -6.97
C TYR A 43 6.32 16.43 -5.53
N ARG A 44 5.14 16.12 -5.02
CA ARG A 44 4.85 15.99 -3.60
C ARG A 44 5.22 14.56 -3.18
N VAL A 45 6.35 14.41 -2.51
CA VAL A 45 6.89 13.07 -2.21
C VAL A 45 6.37 12.57 -0.87
N ILE A 46 6.07 11.27 -0.80
CA ILE A 46 5.87 10.49 0.43
C ILE A 46 6.87 9.34 0.39
N ILE A 47 7.64 9.17 1.47
CA ILE A 47 8.51 8.00 1.63
C ILE A 47 7.85 7.03 2.59
N VAL A 48 7.70 5.77 2.20
CA VAL A 48 7.28 4.68 3.09
C VAL A 48 8.52 3.83 3.38
N SER A 49 8.97 3.85 4.63
CA SER A 49 10.24 3.24 5.03
C SER A 49 10.03 2.09 6.01
N SER A 50 10.63 0.94 5.73
CA SER A 50 10.81 -0.14 6.67
C SER A 50 12.12 0.05 7.47
N GLY A 51 12.53 -0.96 8.25
CA GLY A 51 13.86 -0.99 8.87
C GLY A 51 13.90 -0.57 10.34
N ALA A 52 12.81 -0.11 10.94
CA ALA A 52 12.78 0.31 12.35
C ALA A 52 13.22 -0.78 13.32
N VAL A 53 12.73 -2.01 13.17
CA VAL A 53 13.16 -3.15 14.00
C VAL A 53 14.66 -3.39 13.88
N GLY A 54 15.19 -3.32 12.65
CA GLY A 54 16.63 -3.47 12.37
C GLY A 54 17.46 -2.41 13.07
N ALA A 55 17.03 -1.15 12.99
CA ALA A 55 17.71 -0.01 13.60
C ALA A 55 17.75 -0.06 15.14
N GLY A 56 16.74 -0.69 15.76
CA GLY A 56 16.65 -0.71 17.23
C GLY A 56 17.06 -2.02 17.89
N LYS A 57 17.22 -3.13 17.15
CA LYS A 57 17.44 -4.46 17.75
C LYS A 57 18.69 -4.58 18.60
N SER A 58 19.77 -3.85 18.26
CA SER A 58 21.03 -3.84 19.02
C SER A 58 20.90 -3.21 20.40
N HIS A 59 19.82 -2.44 20.64
CA HIS A 59 19.52 -1.83 21.94
C HIS A 59 18.70 -2.75 22.86
N ILE A 60 18.23 -3.88 22.35
CA ILE A 60 17.40 -4.82 23.13
C ILE A 60 18.30 -5.93 23.66
N VAL A 61 18.35 -6.04 25.00
CA VAL A 61 19.13 -7.07 25.69
C VAL A 61 18.63 -8.45 25.29
N ASP A 62 19.54 -9.36 25.00
CA ASP A 62 19.24 -10.75 24.62
C ASP A 62 18.16 -10.88 23.52
N TYR A 63 18.28 -10.07 22.45
CA TYR A 63 17.33 -10.05 21.37
C TYR A 63 17.18 -11.42 20.68
N LYS A 64 16.02 -12.05 20.83
CA LYS A 64 15.65 -13.35 20.25
C LYS A 64 14.57 -13.22 19.17
N GLY A 65 14.13 -12.01 18.85
CA GLY A 65 13.11 -11.75 17.83
C GLY A 65 11.68 -12.10 18.22
N THR A 66 11.39 -12.23 19.55
CA THR A 66 10.01 -12.39 20.00
C THR A 66 9.17 -11.18 19.61
N LEU A 67 7.84 -11.35 19.54
CA LEU A 67 6.93 -10.26 19.14
C LEU A 67 7.16 -9.00 20.01
N THR A 68 7.23 -9.15 21.32
CA THR A 68 7.44 -8.03 22.25
C THR A 68 8.81 -7.38 22.03
N GLN A 69 9.87 -8.17 21.81
CA GLN A 69 11.20 -7.63 21.52
C GLN A 69 11.23 -6.89 20.17
N ARG A 70 10.52 -7.38 19.15
CA ARG A 70 10.39 -6.67 17.87
C ARG A 70 9.66 -5.35 18.03
N LYS A 71 8.55 -5.29 18.79
CA LYS A 71 7.84 -4.06 19.13
C LYS A 71 8.75 -3.07 19.88
N ALA A 72 9.47 -3.53 20.89
CA ALA A 72 10.43 -2.71 21.62
C ALA A 72 11.57 -2.20 20.72
N ALA A 73 12.12 -3.07 19.86
CA ALA A 73 13.13 -2.68 18.89
C ALA A 73 12.60 -1.63 17.90
N ALA A 74 11.37 -1.77 17.41
CA ALA A 74 10.73 -0.77 16.55
C ALA A 74 10.56 0.58 17.26
N ALA A 75 10.18 0.56 18.56
CA ALA A 75 10.04 1.78 19.35
C ALA A 75 11.35 2.57 19.46
N VAL A 76 12.47 1.88 19.66
CA VAL A 76 13.83 2.48 19.67
C VAL A 76 14.27 2.86 18.26
N GLY A 77 14.01 1.99 17.28
CA GLY A 77 14.55 2.14 15.93
C GLY A 77 13.84 3.18 15.07
N ASN A 78 12.56 3.45 15.31
CA ASN A 78 11.84 4.49 14.55
C ASN A 78 12.48 5.88 14.71
N PRO A 79 12.73 6.41 15.92
CA PRO A 79 13.43 7.69 16.07
C PRO A 79 14.85 7.68 15.48
N LEU A 80 15.59 6.58 15.61
CA LEU A 80 16.92 6.46 15.01
C LEU A 80 16.87 6.55 13.49
N LEU A 81 15.97 5.81 12.86
CA LEU A 81 15.80 5.79 11.41
C LEU A 81 15.36 7.17 10.89
N VAL A 82 14.39 7.81 11.54
CA VAL A 82 13.93 9.16 11.18
C VAL A 82 15.06 10.18 11.39
N GLY A 83 15.85 10.05 12.45
CA GLY A 83 17.04 10.88 12.67
C GLY A 83 18.05 10.79 11.53
N LEU A 84 18.27 9.58 10.97
CA LEU A 84 19.12 9.40 9.78
C LEU A 84 18.56 10.11 8.56
N TYR A 85 17.27 9.92 8.28
CA TYR A 85 16.63 10.65 7.18
C TYR A 85 16.74 12.17 7.38
N ALA A 86 16.46 12.70 8.57
CA ALA A 86 16.57 14.13 8.86
C ALA A 86 18.01 14.65 8.59
N ARG A 87 19.02 13.91 9.03
CA ARG A 87 20.43 14.25 8.84
C ARG A 87 20.80 14.32 7.36
N TYR A 88 20.31 13.39 6.53
CA TYR A 88 20.67 13.35 5.10
C TYR A 88 19.82 14.26 4.22
N PHE A 89 18.60 14.63 4.65
CA PHE A 89 17.79 15.64 3.95
C PHE A 89 18.19 17.09 4.29
N GLN A 90 18.77 17.34 5.46
CA GLN A 90 19.19 18.66 5.93
C GLN A 90 20.12 19.39 4.94
N PRO A 91 21.16 18.75 4.35
CA PRO A 91 22.05 19.42 3.39
C PRO A 91 21.33 19.92 2.11
N HIS A 92 20.15 19.37 1.82
CA HIS A 92 19.30 19.78 0.70
C HIS A 92 18.27 20.84 1.08
N GLY A 93 18.29 21.34 2.32
CA GLY A 93 17.32 22.31 2.84
C GLY A 93 15.89 21.75 2.99
N ILE A 94 15.74 20.43 3.08
CA ILE A 94 14.44 19.75 3.16
C ILE A 94 14.25 19.21 4.58
N SER A 95 13.13 19.58 5.20
CA SER A 95 12.69 19.01 6.45
C SER A 95 11.87 17.73 6.21
N ILE A 96 11.89 16.83 7.19
CA ILE A 96 11.05 15.61 7.16
C ILE A 96 10.15 15.55 8.39
N ALA A 97 9.05 14.81 8.27
CA ALA A 97 8.16 14.52 9.39
C ALA A 97 7.83 13.02 9.43
N GLN A 98 7.78 12.44 10.62
CA GLN A 98 7.36 11.04 10.81
C GLN A 98 5.84 10.95 10.87
N SER A 99 5.28 9.92 10.21
CA SER A 99 3.89 9.49 10.40
C SER A 99 3.85 7.98 10.61
N LEU A 100 3.39 7.54 11.78
CA LEU A 100 3.17 6.12 12.08
C LEU A 100 1.71 5.79 11.82
N CYS A 101 1.48 4.86 10.89
CA CYS A 101 0.16 4.48 10.44
C CYS A 101 -0.22 3.07 10.89
N GLU A 102 -1.50 2.88 11.12
CA GLU A 102 -2.14 1.58 11.31
C GLU A 102 -3.22 1.42 10.25
N ARG A 103 -3.58 0.18 9.94
CA ARG A 103 -4.59 -0.13 8.92
C ARG A 103 -5.93 0.57 9.21
N GLN A 104 -6.32 0.68 10.48
CA GLN A 104 -7.54 1.37 10.89
C GLN A 104 -7.62 2.83 10.47
N HIS A 105 -6.48 3.53 10.31
CA HIS A 105 -6.45 4.91 9.83
C HIS A 105 -6.97 5.05 8.40
N PHE A 106 -6.88 3.99 7.60
CA PHE A 106 -7.41 3.93 6.23
C PHE A 106 -8.84 3.41 6.18
N ALA A 107 -9.26 2.58 7.15
CA ALA A 107 -10.62 2.09 7.28
C ALA A 107 -11.58 3.17 7.75
N ASN A 108 -11.17 3.98 8.72
CA ASN A 108 -11.98 5.06 9.25
C ASN A 108 -11.86 6.33 8.39
N ARG A 109 -12.95 6.72 7.74
CA ARG A 109 -12.98 7.89 6.86
C ARG A 109 -12.50 9.18 7.53
N ASN A 110 -12.89 9.43 8.80
CA ASN A 110 -12.51 10.66 9.48
C ASN A 110 -11.01 10.68 9.78
N GLN A 111 -10.45 9.57 10.26
CA GLN A 111 -9.02 9.44 10.50
C GLN A 111 -8.22 9.57 9.19
N PHE A 112 -8.71 8.95 8.11
CA PHE A 112 -8.08 9.09 6.79
C PHE A 112 -8.08 10.54 6.28
N LEU A 113 -9.19 11.27 6.43
CA LEU A 113 -9.27 12.68 6.04
C LEU A 113 -8.36 13.57 6.90
N GLN A 114 -8.23 13.28 8.19
CA GLN A 114 -7.27 13.96 9.07
C GLN A 114 -5.82 13.70 8.64
N LEU A 115 -5.47 12.44 8.36
CA LEU A 115 -4.15 12.07 7.84
C LEU A 115 -3.86 12.83 6.54
N LYS A 116 -4.82 12.88 5.63
CA LYS A 116 -4.68 13.58 4.35
C LYS A 116 -4.49 15.08 4.54
N SER A 117 -5.28 15.74 5.38
CA SER A 117 -5.12 17.17 5.66
C SER A 117 -3.78 17.50 6.32
N THR A 118 -3.29 16.62 7.20
CA THR A 118 -1.96 16.77 7.80
C THR A 118 -0.86 16.70 6.73
N PHE A 119 -0.95 15.79 5.77
CA PHE A 119 0.06 15.68 4.70
C PHE A 119 -0.01 16.87 3.73
N GLU A 120 -1.20 17.41 3.45
CA GLU A 120 -1.33 18.64 2.66
C GLU A 120 -0.62 19.83 3.36
N GLU A 121 -0.77 19.94 4.69
CA GLU A 121 -0.07 20.98 5.48
C GLU A 121 1.46 20.77 5.48
N LEU A 122 1.93 19.53 5.63
CA LEU A 122 3.37 19.22 5.54
C LEU A 122 3.93 19.65 4.19
N TRP A 123 3.29 19.33 3.08
CA TRP A 123 3.75 19.73 1.75
C TRP A 123 3.69 21.26 1.54
N THR A 124 2.67 21.94 2.10
CA THR A 124 2.57 23.40 2.07
C THR A 124 3.73 24.04 2.82
N SER A 125 4.17 23.41 3.90
CA SER A 125 5.32 23.82 4.71
C SER A 125 6.68 23.35 4.14
N GLY A 126 6.69 22.66 2.99
CA GLY A 126 7.93 22.18 2.39
C GLY A 126 8.54 20.94 3.07
N ILE A 127 7.73 20.15 3.77
CA ILE A 127 8.16 19.01 4.57
C ILE A 127 7.80 17.70 3.86
N ILE A 128 8.73 16.73 3.81
CA ILE A 128 8.48 15.39 3.28
C ILE A 128 7.99 14.46 4.40
N PRO A 129 6.80 13.86 4.29
CA PRO A 129 6.35 12.83 5.22
C PRO A 129 7.11 11.52 5.00
N ILE A 130 7.66 10.97 6.09
CA ILE A 130 8.23 9.62 6.16
C ILE A 130 7.27 8.75 6.96
N VAL A 131 6.71 7.75 6.29
CA VAL A 131 5.66 6.90 6.83
C VAL A 131 6.20 5.53 7.17
N ASN A 132 5.78 4.97 8.27
CA ASN A 132 6.00 3.58 8.63
C ASN A 132 4.77 3.01 9.33
N GLU A 133 4.71 1.68 9.46
CA GLU A 133 3.73 1.02 10.32
C GLU A 133 4.00 1.39 11.79
N ASN A 134 2.92 1.51 12.58
CA ASN A 134 3.01 1.65 14.02
C ASN A 134 3.23 0.28 14.69
N ASP A 135 4.41 -0.29 14.50
CA ASP A 135 4.78 -1.61 14.99
C ASP A 135 4.58 -1.81 16.51
N VAL A 136 4.57 -0.71 17.29
CA VAL A 136 4.49 -0.76 18.76
C VAL A 136 3.13 -1.26 19.24
N VAL A 137 2.06 -0.82 18.59
CA VAL A 137 0.67 -1.09 19.02
C VAL A 137 -0.07 -2.01 18.06
N SER A 138 0.44 -2.23 16.84
CA SER A 138 -0.22 -3.08 15.85
C SER A 138 -0.47 -4.49 16.38
N ASP A 139 -1.74 -4.90 16.44
CA ASP A 139 -2.15 -6.26 16.74
C ASP A 139 -2.08 -7.14 15.49
N ARG A 140 -1.95 -8.47 15.68
CA ARG A 140 -1.80 -9.42 14.56
C ARG A 140 -2.90 -9.30 13.51
N GLU A 141 -4.11 -9.00 13.91
CA GLU A 141 -5.29 -8.91 13.05
C GLU A 141 -5.39 -7.56 12.32
N LEU A 142 -4.80 -6.51 12.90
CA LEU A 142 -4.82 -5.14 12.37
C LEU A 142 -3.50 -4.73 11.71
N LYS A 143 -2.53 -5.65 11.66
CA LYS A 143 -1.23 -5.41 11.06
C LYS A 143 -1.31 -5.39 9.54
N PHE A 144 -0.58 -4.48 8.90
CA PHE A 144 -0.34 -4.59 7.46
C PHE A 144 0.39 -5.91 7.15
N SER A 145 0.11 -6.50 6.00
CA SER A 145 0.84 -7.69 5.55
C SER A 145 2.32 -7.35 5.39
N ASP A 146 2.59 -6.17 4.87
CA ASP A 146 3.90 -5.52 4.77
C ASP A 146 3.75 -4.03 4.42
N ASN A 147 4.87 -3.29 4.36
CA ASN A 147 4.86 -1.88 3.96
C ASN A 147 4.55 -1.64 2.46
N ASP A 148 4.46 -2.67 1.62
CA ASP A 148 3.96 -2.54 0.24
C ASP A 148 2.45 -2.29 0.26
N GLU A 149 1.71 -2.95 1.17
CA GLU A 149 0.30 -2.65 1.44
C GLU A 149 0.13 -1.21 1.89
N LEU A 150 0.85 -0.78 2.93
CA LEU A 150 0.79 0.60 3.45
C LEU A 150 1.06 1.63 2.35
N ALA A 151 2.10 1.43 1.54
CA ALA A 151 2.45 2.32 0.44
C ALA A 151 1.34 2.39 -0.62
N THR A 152 0.70 1.24 -0.91
CA THR A 152 -0.41 1.15 -1.85
C THR A 152 -1.65 1.86 -1.33
N LEU A 153 -1.99 1.70 -0.04
CA LEU A 153 -3.11 2.40 0.59
C LEU A 153 -2.91 3.92 0.57
N ILE A 154 -1.69 4.37 0.86
CA ILE A 154 -1.34 5.79 0.74
C ILE A 154 -1.48 6.24 -0.71
N ALA A 155 -0.86 5.54 -1.66
CA ALA A 155 -0.89 5.93 -3.06
C ALA A 155 -2.32 6.02 -3.61
N THR A 156 -3.15 5.01 -3.33
CA THR A 156 -4.54 4.96 -3.80
C THR A 156 -5.42 6.00 -3.11
N GLY A 157 -5.32 6.11 -1.80
CA GLY A 157 -6.14 7.02 -1.00
C GLY A 157 -5.84 8.50 -1.26
N PHE A 158 -4.56 8.83 -1.46
CA PHE A 158 -4.14 10.20 -1.76
C PHE A 158 -4.23 10.55 -3.25
N GLY A 159 -4.41 9.56 -4.12
CA GLY A 159 -4.46 9.76 -5.58
C GLY A 159 -3.09 10.05 -6.15
N ALA A 160 -2.09 9.25 -5.79
CA ALA A 160 -0.74 9.37 -6.33
C ALA A 160 -0.73 9.13 -7.85
N GLU A 161 0.14 9.82 -8.55
CA GLU A 161 0.42 9.55 -9.98
C GLU A 161 1.31 8.33 -10.12
N VAL A 162 2.29 8.19 -9.22
CA VAL A 162 3.28 7.12 -9.27
C VAL A 162 3.47 6.49 -7.90
N LEU A 163 3.50 5.16 -7.86
CA LEU A 163 3.95 4.35 -6.73
C LEU A 163 5.23 3.62 -7.13
N MET A 164 6.31 3.81 -6.39
CA MET A 164 7.59 3.14 -6.61
C MET A 164 7.88 2.17 -5.46
N LEU A 165 8.11 0.90 -5.78
CA LEU A 165 8.39 -0.17 -4.83
C LEU A 165 9.83 -0.64 -4.99
N CYS A 166 10.69 -0.30 -4.04
CA CYS A 166 12.08 -0.71 -4.05
C CYS A 166 12.25 -2.19 -3.67
N THR A 167 13.11 -2.88 -4.40
CA THR A 167 13.48 -4.29 -4.17
C THR A 167 14.97 -4.50 -4.40
N SER A 168 15.55 -5.49 -3.74
CA SER A 168 16.96 -5.85 -3.90
C SER A 168 17.30 -6.48 -5.26
N VAL A 169 16.30 -7.01 -5.96
CA VAL A 169 16.50 -7.67 -7.29
C VAL A 169 16.35 -6.70 -8.47
N GLY A 170 16.03 -5.44 -8.22
CA GLY A 170 16.00 -4.39 -9.25
C GLY A 170 14.76 -4.32 -10.13
N GLY A 171 13.86 -5.30 -10.11
CA GLY A 171 12.63 -5.35 -10.92
C GLY A 171 11.95 -6.71 -10.85
N LEU A 172 10.96 -6.93 -11.71
CA LEU A 172 10.35 -8.24 -11.89
C LEU A 172 11.22 -9.07 -12.85
N LEU A 173 11.61 -10.25 -12.42
CA LEU A 173 12.36 -11.18 -13.25
C LEU A 173 11.41 -12.15 -13.98
N ASP A 174 11.69 -12.41 -15.25
CA ASP A 174 11.07 -13.50 -16.02
C ASP A 174 11.64 -14.87 -15.64
N ASP A 175 11.20 -15.92 -16.32
CA ASP A 175 11.68 -17.29 -16.15
C ASP A 175 13.14 -17.48 -16.55
N THR A 176 13.72 -16.57 -17.33
CA THR A 176 15.15 -16.58 -17.71
C THR A 176 16.03 -15.78 -16.73
N GLY A 177 15.42 -15.10 -15.72
CA GLY A 177 16.12 -14.27 -14.76
C GLY A 177 16.43 -12.85 -15.25
N ARG A 178 15.82 -12.40 -16.35
CA ARG A 178 15.97 -11.05 -16.88
C ARG A 178 14.86 -10.14 -16.35
N ILE A 179 15.20 -8.86 -16.11
CA ILE A 179 14.21 -7.87 -15.72
C ILE A 179 13.25 -7.60 -16.88
N VAL A 180 11.95 -7.70 -16.61
CA VAL A 180 10.87 -7.33 -17.54
C VAL A 180 10.67 -5.81 -17.47
N PRO A 181 11.01 -5.04 -18.51
CA PRO A 181 11.00 -3.58 -18.40
C PRO A 181 9.59 -3.00 -18.30
N LYS A 182 8.59 -3.65 -18.91
CA LYS A 182 7.22 -3.12 -18.97
C LYS A 182 6.17 -4.21 -18.96
N VAL A 183 5.15 -4.02 -18.12
CA VAL A 183 4.01 -4.93 -17.96
C VAL A 183 2.72 -4.16 -18.19
N ARG A 184 1.85 -4.66 -19.06
CA ARG A 184 0.54 -4.06 -19.33
C ARG A 184 -0.51 -4.57 -18.35
N THR A 185 -0.51 -5.87 -18.09
CA THR A 185 -1.49 -6.54 -17.22
C THR A 185 -0.76 -7.37 -16.18
N VAL A 186 -0.99 -7.07 -14.90
CA VAL A 186 -0.29 -7.74 -13.80
C VAL A 186 -0.59 -9.24 -13.77
N ASP A 187 -1.79 -9.66 -14.16
CA ASP A 187 -2.20 -11.08 -14.17
C ASP A 187 -1.33 -11.96 -15.07
N GLU A 188 -0.80 -11.40 -16.16
CA GLU A 188 0.06 -12.14 -17.10
C GLU A 188 1.42 -12.55 -16.51
N VAL A 189 1.86 -11.85 -15.46
CA VAL A 189 3.22 -12.02 -14.91
C VAL A 189 3.25 -12.77 -13.58
N PHE A 190 2.09 -13.08 -12.98
CA PHE A 190 2.05 -13.90 -11.76
C PHE A 190 2.71 -15.27 -11.92
N LYS A 191 2.70 -15.83 -13.14
CA LYS A 191 3.35 -17.10 -13.47
C LYS A 191 4.88 -17.12 -13.28
N TRP A 192 5.52 -15.93 -13.29
CA TRP A 192 6.97 -15.80 -13.11
C TRP A 192 7.37 -15.67 -11.63
N VAL A 193 6.40 -15.52 -10.75
CA VAL A 193 6.69 -15.41 -9.32
C VAL A 193 6.99 -16.79 -8.77
N ARG A 194 8.25 -17.01 -8.40
CA ARG A 194 8.65 -18.20 -7.66
C ARG A 194 8.09 -18.12 -6.24
N THR A 195 7.61 -19.25 -5.74
CA THR A 195 7.06 -19.38 -4.39
C THR A 195 8.13 -19.28 -3.28
N ASP A 196 9.38 -19.04 -3.65
CA ASP A 196 10.49 -18.98 -2.71
C ASP A 196 10.39 -17.72 -1.83
N LYS A 197 10.17 -17.95 -0.55
CA LYS A 197 10.15 -16.89 0.48
C LYS A 197 11.55 -16.28 0.58
N SER A 198 11.66 -14.97 0.38
CA SER A 198 12.87 -14.25 0.75
C SER A 198 13.13 -14.41 2.25
N ALA A 199 14.33 -14.87 2.61
CA ALA A 199 14.69 -15.20 4.00
C ALA A 199 14.67 -14.03 4.99
N LEU A 200 14.46 -12.78 4.53
CA LEU A 200 14.62 -11.55 5.31
C LEU A 200 13.37 -10.65 5.41
N GLY A 201 12.24 -11.00 4.79
CA GLY A 201 11.06 -10.12 4.84
C GLY A 201 9.72 -10.86 4.69
N LEU A 202 8.66 -10.34 5.31
CA LEU A 202 7.29 -10.84 5.19
C LEU A 202 6.69 -10.58 3.79
N GLY A 203 7.25 -9.61 3.01
CA GLY A 203 6.81 -9.21 1.69
C GLY A 203 7.70 -9.79 0.58
N GLY A 204 7.19 -10.74 -0.20
CA GLY A 204 7.83 -11.26 -1.40
C GLY A 204 7.34 -10.57 -2.68
N MET A 205 7.83 -11.03 -3.86
CA MET A 205 7.35 -10.52 -5.16
C MET A 205 5.83 -10.76 -5.33
N THR A 206 5.27 -11.82 -4.78
CA THR A 206 3.81 -12.09 -4.77
C THR A 206 3.04 -10.94 -4.12
N SER A 207 3.46 -10.49 -2.92
CA SER A 207 2.86 -9.35 -2.24
C SER A 207 2.95 -8.09 -3.09
N LYS A 208 4.14 -7.78 -3.63
CA LYS A 208 4.34 -6.62 -4.52
C LYS A 208 3.40 -6.65 -5.73
N LEU A 209 3.26 -7.79 -6.39
CA LEU A 209 2.36 -7.92 -7.55
C LEU A 209 0.89 -7.78 -7.16
N THR A 210 0.49 -8.31 -6.00
CA THR A 210 -0.88 -8.16 -5.49
C THR A 210 -1.23 -6.68 -5.30
N PHE A 211 -0.37 -5.93 -4.61
CA PHE A 211 -0.58 -4.50 -4.39
C PHE A 211 -0.36 -3.65 -5.65
N THR A 212 0.54 -4.07 -6.54
CA THR A 212 0.69 -3.48 -7.88
C THR A 212 -0.60 -3.62 -8.69
N LYS A 213 -1.26 -4.80 -8.66
CA LYS A 213 -2.54 -5.03 -9.33
C LYS A 213 -3.61 -4.07 -8.81
N LEU A 214 -3.69 -3.89 -7.48
CA LEU A 214 -4.63 -2.94 -6.88
C LEU A 214 -4.33 -1.51 -7.33
N ALA A 215 -3.09 -1.04 -7.21
CA ALA A 215 -2.71 0.32 -7.56
C ALA A 215 -2.94 0.63 -9.06
N THR A 216 -2.57 -0.29 -9.96
CA THR A 216 -2.77 -0.08 -11.40
C THR A 216 -4.25 -0.02 -11.79
N ARG A 217 -5.11 -0.82 -11.17
CA ARG A 217 -6.58 -0.73 -11.32
C ARG A 217 -7.16 0.59 -10.83
N MET A 218 -6.50 1.23 -9.85
CA MET A 218 -6.86 2.58 -9.38
C MET A 218 -6.28 3.70 -10.24
N GLY A 219 -5.67 3.37 -11.37
CA GLY A 219 -5.12 4.34 -12.31
C GLY A 219 -3.75 4.87 -11.94
N ILE A 220 -3.00 4.18 -11.06
CA ILE A 220 -1.67 4.57 -10.60
C ILE A 220 -0.62 3.83 -11.43
N ARG A 221 0.38 4.55 -11.91
CA ARG A 221 1.59 3.97 -12.50
C ARG A 221 2.45 3.36 -11.39
N VAL A 222 2.77 2.06 -11.48
CA VAL A 222 3.62 1.40 -10.48
C VAL A 222 4.97 1.05 -11.11
N ILE A 223 6.05 1.27 -10.35
CA ILE A 223 7.41 0.93 -10.77
C ILE A 223 8.06 0.07 -9.69
N ILE A 224 8.49 -1.14 -10.04
CA ILE A 224 9.35 -1.96 -9.18
C ILE A 224 10.79 -1.74 -9.62
N PHE A 225 11.66 -1.34 -8.69
CA PHE A 225 13.02 -0.90 -9.00
C PHE A 225 14.02 -1.30 -7.91
N GLY A 226 15.31 -1.08 -8.16
CA GLY A 226 16.38 -1.27 -7.19
C GLY A 226 17.25 -0.03 -7.02
N MET A 227 17.98 0.00 -5.91
CA MET A 227 18.99 1.03 -5.59
C MET A 227 20.43 0.50 -5.80
N ASN A 228 20.59 -0.65 -6.44
CA ASN A 228 21.90 -1.30 -6.63
C ASN A 228 22.78 -0.57 -7.65
N GLU A 229 22.19 0.28 -8.48
CA GLU A 229 22.88 1.10 -9.46
C GLU A 229 22.79 2.60 -9.10
N PRO A 230 23.77 3.42 -9.52
CA PRO A 230 23.71 4.86 -9.35
C PRO A 230 22.42 5.44 -9.92
N ASP A 231 21.84 6.42 -9.23
CA ASP A 231 20.60 7.11 -9.63
C ASP A 231 19.39 6.18 -9.83
N GLY A 232 19.34 5.04 -9.13
CA GLY A 232 18.36 3.98 -9.34
C GLY A 232 16.92 4.46 -9.31
N LEU A 233 16.55 5.34 -8.36
CA LEU A 233 15.20 5.89 -8.26
C LEU A 233 14.88 6.80 -9.45
N VAL A 234 15.78 7.72 -9.79
CA VAL A 234 15.58 8.68 -10.88
C VAL A 234 15.53 7.98 -12.24
N ARG A 235 16.44 7.01 -12.47
CA ARG A 235 16.49 6.22 -13.71
C ARG A 235 15.26 5.34 -13.87
N ALA A 236 14.77 4.74 -12.77
CA ALA A 236 13.54 3.96 -12.78
C ALA A 236 12.31 4.83 -13.13
N LEU A 237 12.23 6.04 -12.56
CA LEU A 237 11.15 6.98 -12.89
C LEU A 237 11.14 7.38 -14.37
N LYS A 238 12.33 7.44 -15.00
CA LYS A 238 12.53 7.67 -16.45
C LYS A 238 12.37 6.41 -17.31
N GLN A 239 12.04 5.26 -16.71
CA GLN A 239 11.90 3.96 -17.41
C GLN A 239 13.22 3.43 -18.03
N GLU A 240 14.36 3.82 -17.49
CA GLU A 240 15.67 3.31 -17.95
C GLU A 240 16.04 1.99 -17.28
N ILE A 241 15.51 1.73 -16.09
CA ILE A 241 15.71 0.49 -15.30
C ILE A 241 14.42 0.10 -14.59
N GLY A 242 14.38 -1.14 -14.06
CA GLY A 242 13.25 -1.64 -13.29
C GLY A 242 12.11 -2.15 -14.17
N THR A 243 10.95 -2.35 -13.56
CA THR A 243 9.73 -2.83 -14.22
C THR A 243 8.62 -1.82 -14.04
N GLU A 244 8.12 -1.26 -15.13
CA GLU A 244 6.95 -0.39 -15.13
C GLU A 244 5.67 -1.21 -15.36
N PHE A 245 4.69 -0.98 -14.49
CA PHE A 245 3.32 -1.47 -14.63
C PHE A 245 2.41 -0.30 -15.00
N GLN A 246 1.74 -0.43 -16.14
CA GLN A 246 0.91 0.64 -16.67
C GLN A 246 -0.38 0.82 -15.87
N PRO A 247 -0.81 2.08 -15.62
CA PRO A 247 -2.10 2.34 -15.03
C PRO A 247 -3.21 1.85 -15.96
N GLN A 248 -4.24 1.24 -15.40
CA GLN A 248 -5.48 0.94 -16.13
C GLN A 248 -6.36 2.18 -16.14
N ALA A 249 -7.19 2.32 -17.18
CA ALA A 249 -8.13 3.43 -17.27
C ALA A 249 -9.09 3.38 -16.06
N SER A 250 -9.02 4.37 -15.19
CA SER A 250 -9.86 4.47 -14.00
C SER A 250 -10.68 5.76 -14.04
N THR A 251 -12.00 5.65 -13.99
CA THR A 251 -12.94 6.78 -13.85
C THR A 251 -13.35 7.00 -12.40
N LEU A 252 -12.62 6.41 -11.44
CA LEU A 252 -13.00 6.39 -10.04
C LEU A 252 -12.86 7.77 -9.39
N SER A 253 -13.92 8.20 -8.71
CA SER A 253 -13.87 9.40 -7.85
C SER A 253 -12.90 9.20 -6.66
N ALA A 254 -12.47 10.30 -6.02
CA ALA A 254 -11.63 10.23 -4.82
C ALA A 254 -12.26 9.39 -3.68
N ARG A 255 -13.60 9.40 -3.57
CA ARG A 255 -14.34 8.56 -2.61
C ARG A 255 -14.20 7.08 -2.96
N ASN A 256 -14.36 6.74 -4.22
CA ASN A 256 -14.27 5.35 -4.68
C ASN A 256 -12.84 4.83 -4.60
N ARG A 257 -11.83 5.68 -4.86
CA ARG A 257 -10.43 5.32 -4.62
C ARG A 257 -10.15 5.00 -3.16
N TRP A 258 -10.72 5.81 -2.24
CA TRP A 258 -10.59 5.52 -0.80
C TRP A 258 -11.26 4.19 -0.41
N LEU A 259 -12.47 3.90 -0.91
CA LEU A 259 -13.16 2.61 -0.67
C LEU A 259 -12.36 1.42 -1.23
N GLY A 260 -11.78 1.57 -2.43
CA GLY A 260 -10.94 0.54 -3.06
C GLY A 260 -9.54 0.40 -2.47
N SER A 261 -9.09 1.34 -1.62
CA SER A 261 -7.75 1.31 -1.02
C SER A 261 -7.62 0.36 0.19
N GLY A 262 -8.63 -0.50 0.44
CA GLY A 262 -8.48 -1.58 1.41
C GLY A 262 -8.45 -1.09 2.86
N GLY A 263 -9.36 -0.22 3.24
CA GLY A 263 -9.80 -0.20 4.63
C GLY A 263 -10.04 -1.65 5.06
N LEU A 264 -9.83 -1.99 6.31
CA LEU A 264 -10.02 -3.35 6.81
C LEU A 264 -11.19 -4.01 6.10
N VAL A 265 -10.89 -4.96 5.24
CA VAL A 265 -11.90 -5.84 4.69
C VAL A 265 -12.25 -6.78 5.83
N ALA A 266 -13.39 -6.54 6.43
CA ALA A 266 -13.85 -7.31 7.58
C ALA A 266 -14.56 -8.61 7.17
N GLY A 267 -14.96 -8.71 5.88
CA GLY A 267 -15.66 -9.89 5.38
C GLY A 267 -15.70 -10.02 3.87
N GLN A 268 -16.24 -11.14 3.41
CA GLN A 268 -16.36 -11.48 2.00
C GLN A 268 -17.80 -11.85 1.66
N LEU A 269 -18.29 -11.35 0.55
CA LEU A 269 -19.61 -11.65 0.00
C LEU A 269 -19.43 -12.36 -1.34
N PHE A 270 -19.98 -13.55 -1.46
CA PHE A 270 -20.02 -14.28 -2.72
C PHE A 270 -21.39 -14.05 -3.36
N VAL A 271 -21.40 -13.57 -4.59
CA VAL A 271 -22.65 -13.19 -5.28
C VAL A 271 -22.94 -14.09 -6.47
N ASP A 272 -24.20 -14.10 -6.88
CA ASP A 272 -24.61 -14.80 -8.11
C ASP A 272 -24.32 -13.97 -9.36
N ALA A 273 -24.44 -14.60 -10.54
CA ALA A 273 -24.23 -13.94 -11.83
C ALA A 273 -25.26 -12.80 -12.12
N GLY A 274 -26.40 -12.79 -11.45
CA GLY A 274 -27.40 -11.72 -11.55
C GLY A 274 -26.94 -10.47 -10.83
N ALA A 275 -26.44 -10.64 -9.59
CA ALA A 275 -25.88 -9.56 -8.80
C ALA A 275 -24.59 -9.01 -9.43
N GLU A 276 -23.71 -9.86 -9.97
CA GLU A 276 -22.53 -9.42 -10.71
C GLU A 276 -22.91 -8.50 -11.88
N ARG A 277 -23.85 -8.91 -12.74
CA ARG A 277 -24.35 -8.06 -13.81
C ARG A 277 -25.00 -6.76 -13.34
N ALA A 278 -25.64 -6.77 -12.16
CA ALA A 278 -26.21 -5.57 -11.56
C ALA A 278 -25.11 -4.61 -11.09
N LEU A 279 -24.06 -5.14 -10.47
CA LEU A 279 -22.87 -4.39 -10.05
C LEU A 279 -22.17 -3.73 -11.23
N GLN A 280 -21.95 -4.46 -12.32
CA GLN A 280 -21.37 -3.92 -13.57
C GLN A 280 -22.19 -2.76 -14.13
N LYS A 281 -23.52 -2.76 -13.91
CA LYS A 281 -24.44 -1.66 -14.26
C LYS A 281 -24.53 -0.58 -13.16
N ARG A 282 -23.61 -0.59 -12.20
CA ARG A 282 -23.54 0.36 -11.07
C ARG A 282 -24.83 0.43 -10.24
N LYS A 283 -25.49 -0.70 -10.02
CA LYS A 283 -26.62 -0.82 -9.11
C LYS A 283 -26.17 -1.22 -7.71
N SER A 284 -27.02 -0.94 -6.73
CA SER A 284 -26.83 -1.40 -5.33
C SER A 284 -26.80 -2.94 -5.26
N LEU A 285 -26.03 -3.47 -4.31
CA LEU A 285 -26.02 -4.88 -3.98
C LEU A 285 -27.18 -5.18 -3.01
N LEU A 286 -28.04 -6.10 -3.40
CA LEU A 286 -29.15 -6.59 -2.60
C LEU A 286 -28.86 -8.00 -2.06
N ALA A 287 -29.42 -8.34 -0.90
CA ALA A 287 -29.23 -9.62 -0.25
C ALA A 287 -29.71 -10.81 -1.12
N VAL A 288 -30.70 -10.59 -1.97
CA VAL A 288 -31.20 -11.63 -2.90
C VAL A 288 -30.12 -12.17 -3.83
N GLY A 289 -29.12 -11.37 -4.16
CA GLY A 289 -28.00 -11.76 -5.04
C GLY A 289 -26.80 -12.32 -4.30
N ILE A 290 -26.85 -12.46 -2.94
CA ILE A 290 -25.77 -13.00 -2.14
C ILE A 290 -25.96 -14.50 -1.95
N LEU A 291 -24.90 -15.26 -2.28
CA LEU A 291 -24.86 -16.72 -2.12
C LEU A 291 -24.30 -17.10 -0.73
N THR A 292 -23.23 -16.42 -0.31
CA THR A 292 -22.52 -16.75 0.93
C THR A 292 -21.88 -15.48 1.53
N VAL A 293 -21.86 -15.41 2.85
CA VAL A 293 -21.16 -14.40 3.64
C VAL A 293 -20.05 -15.10 4.43
N GLN A 294 -18.84 -14.55 4.41
CA GLN A 294 -17.69 -15.02 5.20
C GLN A 294 -17.11 -13.88 6.02
N GLY A 295 -16.68 -14.18 7.25
CA GLY A 295 -16.18 -13.19 8.22
C GLY A 295 -17.29 -12.55 9.05
N GLU A 296 -16.89 -11.99 10.19
CA GLU A 296 -17.77 -11.21 11.08
C GLU A 296 -17.46 -9.74 10.88
N PHE A 297 -18.47 -8.95 10.55
CA PHE A 297 -18.34 -7.51 10.30
C PHE A 297 -19.61 -6.76 10.71
N GLU A 298 -19.42 -5.49 11.06
CA GLU A 298 -20.46 -4.55 11.44
C GLU A 298 -20.92 -3.70 10.25
N ALA A 299 -22.09 -3.07 10.41
CA ALA A 299 -22.56 -2.09 9.44
C ALA A 299 -21.55 -0.92 9.34
N GLY A 300 -21.20 -0.56 8.11
CA GLY A 300 -20.22 0.48 7.83
C GLY A 300 -18.81 -0.02 7.52
N GLU A 301 -18.51 -1.30 7.78
CA GLU A 301 -17.23 -1.92 7.44
C GLU A 301 -17.14 -2.30 5.96
N LEU A 302 -15.90 -2.52 5.49
CA LEU A 302 -15.64 -2.89 4.11
C LEU A 302 -15.69 -4.40 3.93
N VAL A 303 -16.30 -4.81 2.81
CA VAL A 303 -16.41 -6.21 2.41
C VAL A 303 -15.95 -6.38 0.95
N GLU A 304 -15.24 -7.45 0.69
CA GLU A 304 -14.92 -7.88 -0.68
C GLU A 304 -16.12 -8.60 -1.29
N ILE A 305 -16.30 -8.41 -2.58
CA ILE A 305 -17.38 -9.07 -3.34
C ILE A 305 -16.74 -9.92 -4.43
N PHE A 306 -17.07 -11.20 -4.40
CA PHE A 306 -16.58 -12.23 -5.31
C PHE A 306 -17.71 -12.73 -6.21
N ASN A 307 -17.39 -12.93 -7.50
CA ASN A 307 -18.30 -13.54 -8.48
C ASN A 307 -18.39 -15.07 -8.29
N PRO A 308 -19.22 -15.79 -9.08
CA PRO A 308 -19.33 -17.25 -9.00
C PRO A 308 -18.01 -17.99 -9.27
N GLU A 309 -17.12 -17.43 -10.07
CA GLU A 309 -15.79 -17.93 -10.40
C GLU A 309 -14.76 -17.69 -9.29
N ARG A 310 -15.19 -17.08 -8.16
CA ARG A 310 -14.35 -16.66 -7.03
C ARG A 310 -13.30 -15.60 -7.38
N GLU A 311 -13.57 -14.80 -8.36
CA GLU A 311 -12.79 -13.62 -8.66
C GLU A 311 -13.34 -12.41 -7.90
N MET A 312 -12.47 -11.60 -7.29
CA MET A 312 -12.87 -10.38 -6.62
C MET A 312 -13.29 -9.34 -7.68
N VAL A 313 -14.57 -8.98 -7.67
CA VAL A 313 -15.16 -8.05 -8.64
C VAL A 313 -15.43 -6.66 -8.08
N ALA A 314 -15.49 -6.54 -6.75
CA ALA A 314 -15.73 -5.26 -6.09
C ALA A 314 -15.29 -5.26 -4.63
N VAL A 315 -15.17 -4.04 -4.06
CA VAL A 315 -15.18 -3.78 -2.62
C VAL A 315 -16.33 -2.83 -2.32
N ALA A 316 -17.04 -3.06 -1.23
CA ALA A 316 -18.17 -2.23 -0.83
C ALA A 316 -18.16 -1.93 0.67
N ARG A 317 -18.84 -0.85 1.05
CA ARG A 317 -19.19 -0.60 2.45
C ARG A 317 -20.52 -1.28 2.75
N ALA A 318 -20.52 -2.21 3.70
CA ALA A 318 -21.72 -2.91 4.13
C ALA A 318 -22.68 -1.94 4.86
N ARG A 319 -23.98 -2.05 4.59
CA ARG A 319 -25.04 -1.30 5.27
C ARG A 319 -25.68 -2.05 6.43
N ALA A 320 -25.38 -3.34 6.53
CA ALA A 320 -25.81 -4.19 7.63
C ALA A 320 -24.62 -5.04 8.10
N ASP A 321 -24.69 -5.54 9.31
CA ASP A 321 -23.73 -6.50 9.84
C ASP A 321 -23.84 -7.86 9.16
N SER A 322 -22.83 -8.72 9.33
CA SER A 322 -22.77 -10.05 8.72
C SER A 322 -23.98 -10.92 9.10
N SER A 323 -24.42 -10.86 10.36
CA SER A 323 -25.56 -11.64 10.85
C SER A 323 -26.88 -11.16 10.26
N GLY A 324 -27.07 -9.85 10.14
CA GLY A 324 -28.23 -9.23 9.49
C GLY A 324 -28.31 -9.58 8.01
N ILE A 325 -27.16 -9.62 7.30
CA ILE A 325 -27.15 -10.05 5.90
C ILE A 325 -27.54 -11.54 5.77
N VAL A 326 -26.94 -12.40 6.62
CA VAL A 326 -27.25 -13.85 6.63
C VAL A 326 -28.74 -14.10 6.91
N ALA A 327 -29.31 -13.40 7.88
CA ALA A 327 -30.74 -13.51 8.22
C ALA A 327 -31.68 -13.07 7.08
N ASN A 328 -31.19 -12.20 6.19
CA ASN A 328 -31.97 -11.65 5.07
C ASN A 328 -31.54 -12.19 3.69
N LEU A 329 -30.74 -13.25 3.64
CA LEU A 329 -30.42 -13.89 2.36
C LEU A 329 -31.71 -14.23 1.59
N LYS A 330 -31.72 -13.96 0.27
CA LYS A 330 -32.89 -14.11 -0.63
C LYS A 330 -34.05 -13.12 -0.38
N THR A 331 -33.92 -12.16 0.54
CA THR A 331 -34.93 -11.12 0.72
C THR A 331 -34.82 -10.09 -0.40
N LEU A 332 -35.93 -9.86 -1.08
CA LEU A 332 -36.06 -8.78 -2.06
C LEU A 332 -35.99 -7.41 -1.33
N ASN A 333 -35.26 -6.47 -1.89
CA ASN A 333 -35.13 -5.08 -1.40
C ASN A 333 -34.34 -4.88 -0.11
N PHE A 334 -33.66 -5.89 0.44
CA PHE A 334 -32.71 -5.67 1.52
C PHE A 334 -31.36 -5.21 0.92
N GLU A 335 -31.05 -3.92 1.08
CA GLU A 335 -29.84 -3.32 0.52
C GLU A 335 -28.63 -3.62 1.42
N VAL A 336 -27.68 -4.37 0.87
CA VAL A 336 -26.43 -4.74 1.55
C VAL A 336 -25.34 -3.69 1.33
N ALA A 337 -25.28 -3.11 0.12
CA ALA A 337 -24.39 -2.01 -0.18
C ALA A 337 -25.01 -1.10 -1.24
N ASN A 338 -24.92 0.21 -1.01
CA ASN A 338 -25.42 1.18 -1.97
C ASN A 338 -24.45 1.31 -3.16
N ALA A 339 -24.99 1.56 -4.35
CA ALA A 339 -24.19 1.75 -5.56
C ALA A 339 -23.09 2.81 -5.41
N SER A 340 -23.32 3.86 -4.61
CA SER A 340 -22.31 4.90 -4.32
C SER A 340 -21.19 4.44 -3.38
N ASP A 341 -21.38 3.33 -2.67
CA ASP A 341 -20.45 2.76 -1.71
C ASP A 341 -19.77 1.49 -2.24
N ILE A 342 -19.93 1.19 -3.55
CA ILE A 342 -19.33 0.04 -4.24
C ILE A 342 -18.26 0.53 -5.21
N VAL A 343 -17.09 -0.09 -5.14
CA VAL A 343 -15.98 0.08 -6.09
C VAL A 343 -15.84 -1.20 -6.87
N LEU A 344 -16.01 -1.12 -8.19
CA LEU A 344 -15.83 -2.25 -9.11
C LEU A 344 -14.36 -2.37 -9.53
N PHE A 345 -13.93 -3.58 -9.77
CA PHE A 345 -12.60 -3.92 -10.30
C PHE A 345 -12.67 -4.46 -11.72
#